data_0e19a3703ac4608facb0e5b1084d7a19
#
_entry.id   0e19a3703ac4608facb0e5b1084d7a19
#
_cell.length_a   1.000
_cell.length_b   1.000
_cell.length_c   1.000
_cell.angle_alpha   90.00
_cell.angle_beta   90.00
_cell.angle_gamma   90.00
#
_symmetry.space_group_name_H-M   'P 1'
#
loop_
_entity.id
_entity.type
_entity.pdbx_description
1 polymer ?
#
loop_
_entity_poly.entity_id
_entity_poly.type
_entity_poly.pdbx_seq_one_letter_code
_entity_poly.pdbx_strand_id
1 'polypeptide(L)'
;RLSLVGSEMCIRDRGIELLPVVNEQMQIVDIVNLKKNKSYLPIDAVLMAGGKGERLRPLTEKTPKPLLKVGDKAIIDYNIDRLISYGVRHLSVTVNYLKEQIEDHFKEPKDGIKIQTVREPKFLGTIGSIKYVEEFYNDTILLMNSDLFTNIDYEDFFLHFKEYDADMSIAAVPYTISVPYGIFELEGRNVKGVLEKPTYNYYANAGIYLIKRNLLNLIPKDTFFNATDFMELLLDQGYKVVRFPLNSTWIDIGNPQEYQKAKDLVKHIK
;
A
#
# COMPACT_ATOMS: atom_id res chain seq x y z
N ARG A 1 -24.64 -6.69 3.55
CA ARG A 1 -23.19 -6.47 3.81
C ARG A 1 -22.62 -7.82 4.24
N LEU A 2 -21.98 -8.52 3.34
CA LEU A 2 -21.24 -9.72 3.66
C LEU A 2 -19.85 -9.32 4.18
N SER A 3 -19.66 -9.48 5.48
CA SER A 3 -18.34 -9.60 6.07
C SER A 3 -18.02 -11.10 6.09
N LEU A 4 -17.29 -11.60 5.12
CA LEU A 4 -16.69 -12.95 5.14
C LEU A 4 -15.50 -13.02 6.08
N VAL A 5 -15.12 -11.92 6.64
CA VAL A 5 -13.98 -11.72 7.47
C VAL A 5 -14.21 -12.36 8.84
N GLY A 6 -13.38 -13.31 9.21
CA GLY A 6 -13.45 -14.07 10.46
C GLY A 6 -14.13 -15.46 10.37
N SER A 7 -14.90 -15.74 9.32
CA SER A 7 -15.50 -17.07 9.11
C SER A 7 -14.74 -17.96 8.11
N GLU A 8 -13.75 -17.41 7.42
CA GLU A 8 -13.01 -18.14 6.36
C GLU A 8 -12.25 -19.35 6.89
N MET A 9 -11.65 -19.24 8.06
CA MET A 9 -10.94 -20.37 8.67
C MET A 9 -11.88 -21.55 8.92
N CYS A 10 -13.09 -21.30 9.46
CA CYS A 10 -14.10 -22.34 9.64
C CYS A 10 -14.67 -22.90 8.33
N ILE A 11 -14.67 -22.14 7.26
CA ILE A 11 -15.16 -22.54 5.94
C ILE A 11 -14.13 -23.41 5.24
N ARG A 12 -12.86 -23.05 5.28
CA ARG A 12 -11.74 -23.85 4.72
C ARG A 12 -11.58 -25.19 5.42
N ASP A 13 -11.71 -25.23 6.74
CA ASP A 13 -11.66 -26.47 7.54
C ASP A 13 -12.76 -27.47 7.16
N ARG A 14 -13.86 -27.00 6.56
CA ARG A 14 -14.95 -27.83 6.05
C ARG A 14 -14.78 -28.26 4.58
N GLY A 15 -13.63 -27.95 3.95
CA GLY A 15 -13.34 -28.34 2.56
C GLY A 15 -14.17 -27.58 1.51
N ILE A 16 -14.76 -26.44 1.85
CA ILE A 16 -15.51 -25.60 0.91
C ILE A 16 -14.51 -24.83 0.04
N GLU A 17 -14.61 -25.00 -1.27
CA GLU A 17 -13.69 -24.41 -2.24
C GLU A 17 -14.27 -23.18 -2.94
N LEU A 18 -15.58 -23.10 -3.05
CA LEU A 18 -16.29 -22.03 -3.76
C LEU A 18 -17.31 -21.37 -2.83
N LEU A 19 -17.26 -20.04 -2.73
CA LEU A 19 -18.23 -19.25 -1.97
C LEU A 19 -18.99 -18.30 -2.91
N PRO A 20 -20.33 -18.40 -2.96
CA PRO A 20 -21.12 -17.43 -3.68
C PRO A 20 -21.16 -16.10 -2.89
N VAL A 21 -20.91 -15.00 -3.59
CA VAL A 21 -21.18 -13.65 -3.11
C VAL A 21 -22.59 -13.26 -3.58
N VAL A 22 -23.42 -12.83 -2.66
CA VAL A 22 -24.80 -12.44 -2.98
C VAL A 22 -25.06 -10.97 -2.65
N ASN A 23 -25.93 -10.34 -3.43
CA ASN A 23 -26.43 -8.98 -3.13
C ASN A 23 -27.49 -9.01 -2.02
N GLU A 24 -28.06 -7.84 -1.69
CA GLU A 24 -29.13 -7.71 -0.69
C GLU A 24 -30.41 -8.49 -1.07
N GLN A 25 -30.60 -8.77 -2.35
CA GLN A 25 -31.73 -9.57 -2.89
C GLN A 25 -31.40 -11.05 -2.97
N MET A 26 -30.31 -11.52 -2.32
CA MET A 26 -29.85 -12.92 -2.34
C MET A 26 -29.52 -13.49 -3.74
N GLN A 27 -29.24 -12.63 -4.72
CA GLN A 27 -28.80 -13.03 -6.04
C GLN A 27 -27.28 -13.19 -6.04
N ILE A 28 -26.77 -14.26 -6.68
CA ILE A 28 -25.33 -14.48 -6.80
C ILE A 28 -24.76 -13.43 -7.77
N VAL A 29 -23.85 -12.59 -7.26
CA VAL A 29 -23.16 -11.54 -8.02
C VAL A 29 -21.70 -11.89 -8.30
N ASP A 30 -21.10 -12.82 -7.52
CA ASP A 30 -19.72 -13.30 -7.73
C ASP A 30 -19.54 -14.69 -7.08
N ILE A 31 -18.43 -15.37 -7.43
CA ILE A 31 -18.03 -16.64 -6.84
C ILE A 31 -16.55 -16.54 -6.46
N VAL A 32 -16.28 -16.64 -5.17
CA VAL A 32 -14.90 -16.65 -4.63
C VAL A 32 -14.37 -18.08 -4.64
N ASN A 33 -13.25 -18.31 -5.31
CA ASN A 33 -12.53 -19.58 -5.27
C ASN A 33 -11.45 -19.53 -4.18
N LEU A 34 -11.70 -20.19 -3.05
CA LEU A 34 -10.82 -20.21 -1.88
C LEU A 34 -9.49 -20.95 -2.09
N LYS A 35 -9.35 -21.73 -3.18
CA LYS A 35 -8.06 -22.30 -3.58
C LYS A 35 -7.15 -21.27 -4.22
N LYS A 36 -7.74 -20.28 -4.93
CA LYS A 36 -7.00 -19.24 -5.65
C LYS A 36 -6.86 -17.98 -4.84
N ASN A 37 -7.88 -17.61 -4.08
CA ASN A 37 -7.93 -16.38 -3.30
C ASN A 37 -7.64 -16.67 -1.81
N LYS A 38 -6.84 -15.84 -1.19
CA LYS A 38 -6.59 -15.87 0.26
C LYS A 38 -7.77 -15.33 1.04
N SER A 39 -8.42 -14.31 0.48
CA SER A 39 -9.53 -13.59 1.11
C SER A 39 -10.39 -12.92 0.04
N TYR A 40 -11.47 -12.27 0.45
CA TYR A 40 -12.28 -11.39 -0.39
C TYR A 40 -12.46 -10.05 0.32
N LEU A 41 -11.59 -9.09 -0.01
CA LEU A 41 -11.62 -7.78 0.62
C LEU A 41 -12.53 -6.81 -0.16
N PRO A 42 -13.54 -6.22 0.47
CA PRO A 42 -14.39 -5.20 -0.14
C PRO A 42 -13.69 -3.83 -0.13
N ILE A 43 -12.62 -3.73 -0.88
CA ILE A 43 -11.80 -2.52 -1.02
C ILE A 43 -11.49 -2.23 -2.48
N ASP A 44 -11.30 -0.96 -2.81
CA ASP A 44 -10.66 -0.56 -4.05
C ASP A 44 -9.19 -0.22 -3.76
N ALA A 45 -8.29 -0.56 -4.68
CA ALA A 45 -6.88 -0.28 -4.47
C ALA A 45 -6.35 0.71 -5.52
N VAL A 46 -5.54 1.66 -5.04
CA VAL A 46 -4.84 2.65 -5.87
C VAL A 46 -3.34 2.54 -5.61
N LEU A 47 -2.58 2.22 -6.66
CA LEU A 47 -1.12 2.18 -6.61
C LEU A 47 -0.54 3.45 -7.23
N MET A 48 0.29 4.15 -6.46
CA MET A 48 0.93 5.40 -6.89
C MET A 48 2.20 5.12 -7.70
N ALA A 49 2.16 5.39 -9.01
CA ALA A 49 3.25 5.09 -9.95
C ALA A 49 3.72 6.30 -10.77
N GLY A 50 3.39 7.52 -10.37
CA GLY A 50 3.73 8.75 -11.10
C GLY A 50 5.16 9.28 -10.91
N GLY A 51 5.94 8.72 -9.98
CA GLY A 51 7.26 9.21 -9.59
C GLY A 51 8.36 8.94 -10.61
N LYS A 52 9.34 9.86 -10.72
CA LYS A 52 10.50 9.74 -11.65
C LYS A 52 11.55 8.71 -11.23
N GLY A 53 11.59 8.29 -9.95
CA GLY A 53 12.58 7.35 -9.46
C GLY A 53 14.03 7.82 -9.56
N GLU A 54 14.31 9.11 -9.37
CA GLU A 54 15.64 9.74 -9.63
C GLU A 54 16.81 9.09 -8.90
N ARG A 55 16.57 8.58 -7.68
CA ARG A 55 17.61 7.90 -6.87
C ARG A 55 18.06 6.55 -7.44
N LEU A 56 17.35 5.99 -8.41
CA LEU A 56 17.67 4.74 -9.09
C LEU A 56 18.28 4.95 -10.48
N ARG A 57 18.59 6.18 -10.87
CA ARG A 57 19.29 6.44 -12.15
C ARG A 57 20.66 5.74 -12.17
N PRO A 58 21.06 5.22 -13.35
CA PRO A 58 20.46 5.39 -14.68
C PRO A 58 19.31 4.42 -15.01
N LEU A 59 18.96 3.46 -14.14
CA LEU A 59 17.96 2.41 -14.41
C LEU A 59 16.59 3.00 -14.76
N THR A 60 16.23 4.11 -14.11
CA THR A 60 14.92 4.76 -14.28
C THR A 60 14.87 5.82 -15.37
N GLU A 61 15.94 6.01 -16.14
CA GLU A 61 15.93 6.95 -17.29
C GLU A 61 15.09 6.45 -18.45
N LYS A 62 15.07 5.13 -18.66
CA LYS A 62 14.37 4.48 -19.78
C LYS A 62 13.22 3.58 -19.37
N THR A 63 13.14 3.22 -18.09
CA THR A 63 12.11 2.33 -17.55
C THR A 63 11.53 2.95 -16.28
N PRO A 64 10.21 3.13 -16.17
CA PRO A 64 9.62 3.67 -14.95
C PRO A 64 9.89 2.72 -13.77
N LYS A 65 10.16 3.29 -12.59
CA LYS A 65 10.54 2.53 -11.39
C LYS A 65 9.63 1.32 -11.10
N PRO A 66 8.29 1.42 -11.19
CA PRO A 66 7.39 0.30 -10.94
C PRO A 66 7.59 -0.89 -11.89
N LEU A 67 8.12 -0.66 -13.08
CA LEU A 67 8.40 -1.70 -14.09
C LEU A 67 9.82 -2.27 -14.01
N LEU A 68 10.67 -1.81 -13.12
CA LEU A 68 11.96 -2.45 -12.87
C LEU A 68 11.74 -3.88 -12.37
N LYS A 69 12.53 -4.82 -12.90
CA LYS A 69 12.37 -6.24 -12.57
C LYS A 69 13.11 -6.65 -11.31
N VAL A 70 12.39 -7.36 -10.45
CA VAL A 70 12.95 -8.09 -9.31
C VAL A 70 12.71 -9.59 -9.60
N GLY A 71 13.78 -10.33 -9.91
CA GLY A 71 13.65 -11.62 -10.56
C GLY A 71 13.06 -11.47 -11.98
N ASP A 72 12.06 -12.27 -12.29
CA ASP A 72 11.43 -12.29 -13.63
C ASP A 72 10.24 -11.33 -13.76
N LYS A 73 9.79 -10.73 -12.65
CA LYS A 73 8.55 -9.94 -12.55
C LYS A 73 8.84 -8.47 -12.24
N ALA A 74 8.04 -7.55 -12.78
CA ALA A 74 8.09 -6.14 -12.42
C ALA A 74 7.70 -5.92 -10.94
N ILE A 75 8.27 -4.90 -10.30
CA ILE A 75 7.98 -4.58 -8.88
C ILE A 75 6.48 -4.44 -8.64
N ILE A 76 5.81 -3.67 -9.48
CA ILE A 76 4.37 -3.41 -9.35
C ILE A 76 3.52 -4.69 -9.47
N ASP A 77 3.98 -5.68 -10.23
CA ASP A 77 3.25 -6.93 -10.43
C ASP A 77 3.18 -7.77 -9.16
N TYR A 78 4.20 -7.72 -8.28
CA TYR A 78 4.13 -8.39 -6.99
C TYR A 78 2.98 -7.84 -6.14
N ASN A 79 2.81 -6.52 -6.15
CA ASN A 79 1.74 -5.86 -5.40
C ASN A 79 0.35 -6.16 -6.00
N ILE A 80 0.22 -6.06 -7.32
CA ILE A 80 -1.04 -6.34 -8.03
C ILE A 80 -1.47 -7.81 -7.81
N ASP A 81 -0.57 -8.79 -8.03
CA ASP A 81 -0.89 -10.20 -7.85
C ASP A 81 -1.30 -10.51 -6.41
N ARG A 82 -0.62 -9.86 -5.45
CA ARG A 82 -0.97 -10.01 -4.05
C ARG A 82 -2.36 -9.45 -3.75
N LEU A 83 -2.69 -8.25 -4.21
CA LEU A 83 -4.02 -7.66 -4.05
C LEU A 83 -5.11 -8.55 -4.68
N ILE A 84 -4.87 -9.05 -5.89
CA ILE A 84 -5.76 -9.99 -6.57
C ILE A 84 -5.96 -11.26 -5.73
N SER A 85 -4.88 -11.78 -5.11
CA SER A 85 -4.97 -12.96 -4.25
C SER A 85 -5.80 -12.75 -2.98
N TYR A 86 -5.97 -11.51 -2.54
CA TYR A 86 -6.88 -11.11 -1.45
C TYR A 86 -8.27 -10.71 -1.95
N GLY A 87 -8.61 -11.02 -3.20
CA GLY A 87 -9.92 -10.80 -3.78
C GLY A 87 -10.26 -9.36 -4.14
N VAL A 88 -9.25 -8.47 -4.20
CA VAL A 88 -9.44 -7.09 -4.67
C VAL A 88 -9.71 -7.10 -6.17
N ARG A 89 -10.84 -6.51 -6.59
CA ARG A 89 -11.31 -6.52 -7.98
C ARG A 89 -11.15 -5.19 -8.70
N HIS A 90 -11.12 -4.09 -7.96
CA HIS A 90 -11.03 -2.74 -8.50
C HIS A 90 -9.64 -2.17 -8.21
N LEU A 91 -8.82 -2.12 -9.25
CA LEU A 91 -7.40 -1.75 -9.17
C LEU A 91 -7.13 -0.58 -10.10
N SER A 92 -6.59 0.50 -9.55
CA SER A 92 -6.15 1.68 -10.30
C SER A 92 -4.65 1.93 -10.09
N VAL A 93 -3.98 2.38 -11.12
CA VAL A 93 -2.56 2.78 -11.08
C VAL A 93 -2.46 4.22 -11.57
N THR A 94 -2.04 5.14 -10.69
CA THR A 94 -1.84 6.54 -11.11
C THR A 94 -0.47 6.68 -11.79
N VAL A 95 -0.43 7.34 -12.95
CA VAL A 95 0.74 7.37 -13.82
C VAL A 95 1.08 8.79 -14.29
N ASN A 96 2.38 9.10 -14.39
CA ASN A 96 2.89 10.37 -14.91
C ASN A 96 4.17 10.16 -15.71
N TYR A 97 5.31 9.91 -15.05
CA TYR A 97 6.59 9.71 -15.69
C TYR A 97 6.62 8.39 -16.47
N LEU A 98 7.01 8.47 -17.76
CA LEU A 98 7.03 7.32 -18.69
C LEU A 98 5.71 6.51 -18.68
N LYS A 99 4.59 7.22 -18.54
CA LYS A 99 3.26 6.65 -18.34
C LYS A 99 2.85 5.65 -19.43
N GLU A 100 3.25 5.90 -20.69
CA GLU A 100 2.92 5.06 -21.82
C GLU A 100 3.39 3.61 -21.63
N GLN A 101 4.53 3.40 -20.97
CA GLN A 101 5.06 2.07 -20.67
C GLN A 101 4.21 1.35 -19.61
N ILE A 102 3.71 2.07 -18.60
CA ILE A 102 2.85 1.49 -17.56
C ILE A 102 1.47 1.18 -18.15
N GLU A 103 0.93 2.05 -19.00
CA GLU A 103 -0.33 1.83 -19.68
C GLU A 103 -0.27 0.62 -20.63
N ASP A 104 0.82 0.49 -21.39
CA ASP A 104 1.02 -0.67 -22.26
C ASP A 104 1.18 -1.97 -21.47
N HIS A 105 1.85 -1.92 -20.31
CA HIS A 105 2.02 -3.05 -19.39
C HIS A 105 0.67 -3.57 -18.86
N PHE A 106 -0.29 -2.69 -18.58
CA PHE A 106 -1.62 -3.04 -18.08
C PHE A 106 -2.72 -3.01 -19.15
N LYS A 107 -2.36 -3.03 -20.43
CA LYS A 107 -3.31 -3.04 -21.54
C LYS A 107 -4.23 -4.27 -21.50
N GLU A 108 -3.66 -5.41 -21.20
CA GLU A 108 -4.41 -6.66 -21.07
C GLU A 108 -4.81 -6.91 -19.60
N PRO A 109 -6.01 -7.47 -19.36
CA PRO A 109 -6.44 -7.83 -18.03
C PRO A 109 -5.49 -8.85 -17.38
N LYS A 110 -5.26 -8.73 -16.09
CA LYS A 110 -4.47 -9.67 -15.30
C LYS A 110 -5.42 -10.55 -14.48
N ASP A 111 -5.34 -11.87 -14.65
CA ASP A 111 -6.26 -12.82 -14.02
C ASP A 111 -7.76 -12.48 -14.21
N GLY A 112 -8.10 -11.91 -15.37
CA GLY A 112 -9.46 -11.46 -15.71
C GLY A 112 -9.84 -10.10 -15.09
N ILE A 113 -8.93 -9.45 -14.35
CA ILE A 113 -9.15 -8.14 -13.74
C ILE A 113 -8.50 -7.05 -14.59
N LYS A 114 -9.30 -6.08 -15.04
CA LYS A 114 -8.81 -4.91 -15.75
C LYS A 114 -8.20 -3.94 -14.73
N ILE A 115 -6.93 -3.58 -14.94
CA ILE A 115 -6.25 -2.58 -14.14
C ILE A 115 -6.42 -1.23 -14.83
N GLN A 116 -7.02 -0.26 -14.13
CA GLN A 116 -7.25 1.08 -14.66
C GLN A 116 -5.99 1.92 -14.49
N THR A 117 -5.43 2.46 -15.58
CA THR A 117 -4.37 3.46 -15.51
C THR A 117 -4.98 4.87 -15.50
N VAL A 118 -4.54 5.70 -14.54
CA VAL A 118 -5.08 7.04 -14.31
C VAL A 118 -3.98 8.06 -14.52
N ARG A 119 -4.10 8.87 -15.59
CA ARG A 119 -3.11 9.89 -15.94
C ARG A 119 -3.20 11.10 -15.03
N GLU A 120 -2.09 11.45 -14.41
CA GLU A 120 -1.95 12.75 -13.73
C GLU A 120 -1.72 13.85 -14.79
N PRO A 121 -2.44 14.98 -14.75
CA PRO A 121 -2.18 16.11 -15.67
C PRO A 121 -0.83 16.78 -15.42
N LYS A 122 -0.36 16.75 -14.17
CA LYS A 122 0.94 17.18 -13.66
C LYS A 122 1.29 16.35 -12.44
N PHE A 123 2.52 16.43 -11.93
CA PHE A 123 2.88 15.75 -10.69
C PHE A 123 2.12 16.36 -9.50
N LEU A 124 1.29 15.55 -8.84
CA LEU A 124 0.37 15.97 -7.78
C LEU A 124 0.73 15.44 -6.38
N GLY A 125 1.99 15.06 -6.18
CA GLY A 125 2.43 14.46 -4.92
C GLY A 125 2.04 12.99 -4.81
N THR A 126 1.98 12.46 -3.60
CA THR A 126 1.74 11.03 -3.39
C THR A 126 0.25 10.66 -3.29
N ILE A 127 -0.68 11.60 -3.06
CA ILE A 127 -2.12 11.28 -2.97
C ILE A 127 -2.99 12.12 -3.90
N GLY A 128 -2.52 13.28 -4.36
CA GLY A 128 -3.36 14.21 -5.14
C GLY A 128 -3.95 13.61 -6.42
N SER A 129 -3.25 12.65 -7.04
CA SER A 129 -3.69 11.95 -8.24
C SER A 129 -4.92 11.04 -8.03
N ILE A 130 -5.24 10.66 -6.80
CA ILE A 130 -6.41 9.84 -6.48
C ILE A 130 -7.72 10.52 -6.91
N LYS A 131 -7.74 11.85 -6.99
CA LYS A 131 -8.88 12.66 -7.45
C LYS A 131 -9.23 12.47 -8.93
N TYR A 132 -8.39 11.79 -9.69
CA TYR A 132 -8.61 11.48 -11.11
C TYR A 132 -9.07 10.03 -11.33
N VAL A 133 -9.18 9.23 -10.28
CA VAL A 133 -9.88 7.94 -10.34
C VAL A 133 -11.36 8.24 -10.54
N GLU A 134 -11.94 7.74 -11.64
CA GLU A 134 -13.30 8.10 -12.06
C GLU A 134 -14.36 7.55 -11.11
N GLU A 135 -14.17 6.31 -10.64
CA GLU A 135 -15.18 5.63 -9.83
C GLU A 135 -14.54 4.73 -8.77
N PHE A 136 -15.14 4.74 -7.59
CA PHE A 136 -14.86 3.82 -6.49
C PHE A 136 -16.11 3.03 -6.14
N TYR A 137 -15.98 1.74 -5.99
CA TYR A 137 -17.07 0.80 -5.78
C TYR A 137 -17.26 0.43 -4.30
N ASN A 138 -16.20 0.56 -3.50
CA ASN A 138 -16.18 0.20 -2.09
C ASN A 138 -16.05 1.43 -1.19
N ASP A 139 -16.42 1.28 0.08
CA ASP A 139 -16.34 2.36 1.09
C ASP A 139 -14.94 2.49 1.71
N THR A 140 -14.06 1.54 1.43
CA THR A 140 -12.68 1.54 1.93
C THR A 140 -11.72 1.50 0.74
N ILE A 141 -10.79 2.43 0.74
CA ILE A 141 -9.77 2.57 -0.30
C ILE A 141 -8.40 2.17 0.29
N LEU A 142 -7.73 1.24 -0.36
CA LEU A 142 -6.32 0.99 -0.12
C LEU A 142 -5.51 1.86 -1.06
N LEU A 143 -4.67 2.71 -0.51
CA LEU A 143 -3.69 3.51 -1.25
C LEU A 143 -2.30 2.99 -0.90
N MET A 144 -1.43 2.78 -1.90
CA MET A 144 -0.06 2.34 -1.64
C MET A 144 0.95 2.82 -2.68
N ASN A 145 2.19 2.91 -2.27
CA ASN A 145 3.31 3.12 -3.19
C ASN A 145 3.48 1.87 -4.07
N SER A 146 3.69 2.07 -5.37
CA SER A 146 3.84 0.98 -6.35
C SER A 146 5.20 0.29 -6.34
N ASP A 147 6.17 0.86 -5.65
CA ASP A 147 7.58 0.46 -5.61
C ASP A 147 7.96 -0.31 -4.33
N LEU A 148 6.97 -0.75 -3.59
CA LEU A 148 7.14 -1.57 -2.39
C LEU A 148 7.30 -3.05 -2.74
N PHE A 149 8.18 -3.72 -2.01
CA PHE A 149 8.23 -5.17 -1.97
C PHE A 149 7.84 -5.63 -0.56
N THR A 150 6.64 -6.21 -0.43
CA THR A 150 6.07 -6.54 0.88
C THR A 150 5.22 -7.81 0.83
N ASN A 151 5.15 -8.49 1.97
CA ASN A 151 4.25 -9.61 2.19
C ASN A 151 3.19 -9.30 3.28
N ILE A 152 2.81 -8.02 3.42
CA ILE A 152 1.75 -7.57 4.34
C ILE A 152 0.51 -8.48 4.22
N ASP A 153 -0.10 -8.79 5.35
CA ASP A 153 -1.43 -9.40 5.38
C ASP A 153 -2.49 -8.32 5.25
N TYR A 154 -3.11 -8.24 4.05
CA TYR A 154 -4.12 -7.23 3.78
C TYR A 154 -5.43 -7.51 4.52
N GLU A 155 -5.72 -8.77 4.88
CA GLU A 155 -6.90 -9.13 5.65
C GLU A 155 -6.75 -8.64 7.09
N ASP A 156 -5.63 -8.97 7.75
CA ASP A 156 -5.32 -8.45 9.08
C ASP A 156 -5.32 -6.92 9.12
N PHE A 157 -4.78 -6.28 8.09
CA PHE A 157 -4.77 -4.82 7.99
C PHE A 157 -6.19 -4.25 7.89
N PHE A 158 -7.05 -4.88 7.07
CA PHE A 158 -8.45 -4.48 6.93
C PHE A 158 -9.26 -4.73 8.21
N LEU A 159 -9.05 -5.88 8.87
CA LEU A 159 -9.68 -6.21 10.15
C LEU A 159 -9.33 -5.20 11.23
N HIS A 160 -8.06 -4.89 11.36
CA HIS A 160 -7.58 -3.87 12.29
C HIS A 160 -8.24 -2.50 12.00
N PHE A 161 -8.31 -2.10 10.72
CA PHE A 161 -9.00 -0.86 10.33
C PHE A 161 -10.46 -0.84 10.78
N LYS A 162 -11.17 -1.97 10.64
CA LYS A 162 -12.58 -2.11 11.06
C LYS A 162 -12.73 -2.20 12.58
N GLU A 163 -11.90 -2.96 13.26
CA GLU A 163 -11.93 -3.13 14.73
C GLU A 163 -11.75 -1.81 15.45
N TYR A 164 -10.82 -0.99 14.97
CA TYR A 164 -10.57 0.33 15.55
C TYR A 164 -11.56 1.39 15.07
N ASP A 165 -12.51 1.07 14.18
CA ASP A 165 -13.37 2.05 13.49
C ASP A 165 -12.56 3.28 13.04
N ALA A 166 -11.44 3.02 12.39
CA ALA A 166 -10.52 4.07 11.98
C ALA A 166 -11.04 4.81 10.74
N ASP A 167 -10.74 6.09 10.65
CA ASP A 167 -10.96 6.90 9.45
C ASP A 167 -9.84 6.72 8.45
N MET A 168 -8.61 6.57 8.95
CA MET A 168 -7.43 6.17 8.20
C MET A 168 -6.57 5.21 9.03
N SER A 169 -6.04 4.16 8.42
CA SER A 169 -5.05 3.28 9.03
C SER A 169 -3.78 3.28 8.18
N ILE A 170 -2.63 3.34 8.84
CA ILE A 170 -1.32 3.45 8.21
C ILE A 170 -0.49 2.23 8.61
N ALA A 171 -0.04 1.46 7.63
CA ALA A 171 0.96 0.43 7.91
C ALA A 171 2.27 1.10 8.30
N ALA A 172 2.85 0.68 9.42
CA ALA A 172 4.07 1.27 9.94
C ALA A 172 5.07 0.17 10.35
N VAL A 173 6.30 0.33 9.93
CA VAL A 173 7.40 -0.58 10.23
C VAL A 173 8.22 -0.08 11.41
N PRO A 174 8.66 -0.96 12.33
CA PRO A 174 9.58 -0.57 13.38
C PRO A 174 10.91 -0.11 12.77
N TYR A 175 11.40 1.02 13.26
CA TYR A 175 12.67 1.60 12.84
C TYR A 175 13.51 1.95 14.06
N THR A 176 14.66 1.33 14.19
CA THR A 176 15.54 1.47 15.35
C THR A 176 16.81 2.22 14.95
N ILE A 177 17.15 3.26 15.71
CA ILE A 177 18.39 4.02 15.57
C ILE A 177 19.24 3.77 16.81
N SER A 178 20.40 3.13 16.64
CA SER A 178 21.37 2.96 17.71
C SER A 178 22.51 3.96 17.50
N VAL A 179 22.76 4.77 18.53
CA VAL A 179 23.87 5.73 18.53
C VAL A 179 25.08 5.06 19.17
N PRO A 180 26.22 4.87 18.47
CA PRO A 180 27.37 4.12 19.00
C PRO A 180 28.23 4.89 19.98
N TYR A 181 27.74 6.05 20.45
CA TYR A 181 28.46 6.97 21.33
C TYR A 181 27.61 7.36 22.55
N GLY A 182 28.28 7.81 23.62
CA GLY A 182 27.60 8.50 24.72
C GLY A 182 27.04 9.85 24.23
N ILE A 183 25.75 10.12 24.53
CA ILE A 183 25.05 11.34 24.17
C ILE A 183 24.89 12.21 25.41
N PHE A 184 25.34 13.47 25.33
CA PHE A 184 25.18 14.42 26.42
C PHE A 184 23.79 15.05 26.39
N GLU A 185 23.15 15.07 27.58
CA GLU A 185 22.01 15.94 27.82
C GLU A 185 22.52 17.32 28.27
N LEU A 186 22.16 18.34 27.52
CA LEU A 186 22.73 19.70 27.71
C LEU A 186 21.67 20.69 28.18
N GLU A 187 22.09 21.57 29.08
CA GLU A 187 21.38 22.82 29.40
C GLU A 187 22.34 24.00 29.13
N GLY A 188 22.16 24.65 27.99
CA GLY A 188 23.15 25.62 27.49
C GLY A 188 24.49 24.93 27.20
N ARG A 189 25.55 25.30 27.94
CA ARG A 189 26.87 24.65 27.85
C ARG A 189 27.15 23.61 28.96
N ASN A 190 26.21 23.46 29.90
CA ASN A 190 26.39 22.54 31.01
C ASN A 190 25.90 21.14 30.64
N VAL A 191 26.71 20.15 30.94
CA VAL A 191 26.29 18.73 30.84
C VAL A 191 25.44 18.40 32.06
N LYS A 192 24.18 17.96 31.82
CA LYS A 192 23.24 17.54 32.87
C LYS A 192 23.17 16.03 33.03
N GLY A 193 23.46 15.29 31.94
CA GLY A 193 23.44 13.84 31.95
C GLY A 193 24.18 13.25 30.76
N VAL A 194 24.35 11.94 30.78
CA VAL A 194 24.95 11.14 29.71
C VAL A 194 24.08 9.91 29.47
N LEU A 195 23.67 9.69 28.23
CA LEU A 195 23.03 8.46 27.77
C LEU A 195 24.07 7.64 27.03
N GLU A 196 24.47 6.50 27.61
CA GLU A 196 25.49 5.64 27.00
C GLU A 196 24.88 4.76 25.91
N LYS A 197 25.33 4.97 24.66
CA LYS A 197 24.90 4.20 23.47
C LYS A 197 23.38 4.04 23.37
N PRO A 198 22.60 5.13 23.40
CA PRO A 198 21.17 5.02 23.44
C PRO A 198 20.61 4.41 22.15
N THR A 199 19.49 3.70 22.30
CA THR A 199 18.73 3.15 21.19
C THR A 199 17.34 3.79 21.19
N TYR A 200 16.95 4.35 20.04
CA TYR A 200 15.66 4.99 19.84
C TYR A 200 14.81 4.13 18.90
N ASN A 201 13.58 3.86 19.33
CA ASN A 201 12.63 3.08 18.55
C ASN A 201 11.54 3.99 18.00
N TYR A 202 11.39 3.97 16.70
CA TYR A 202 10.38 4.72 15.96
C TYR A 202 9.51 3.78 15.12
N TYR A 203 8.49 4.33 14.52
CA TYR A 203 7.67 3.66 13.52
C TYR A 203 7.68 4.49 12.24
N ALA A 204 8.27 3.93 11.18
CA ALA A 204 8.31 4.57 9.89
C ALA A 204 7.04 4.27 9.10
N ASN A 205 6.55 5.26 8.36
CA ASN A 205 5.43 5.11 7.44
C ASN A 205 5.81 4.15 6.32
N ALA A 206 5.04 3.06 6.17
CA ALA A 206 5.32 2.03 5.17
C ALA A 206 4.80 2.37 3.77
N GLY A 207 4.10 3.49 3.57
CA GLY A 207 3.53 3.87 2.29
C GLY A 207 2.32 3.02 1.86
N ILE A 208 1.59 2.47 2.83
CA ILE A 208 0.38 1.67 2.62
C ILE A 208 -0.70 2.15 3.59
N TYR A 209 -1.86 2.49 3.06
CA TYR A 209 -2.93 3.15 3.80
C TYR A 209 -4.29 2.54 3.50
N LEU A 210 -5.15 2.41 4.52
CA LEU A 210 -6.59 2.21 4.35
C LEU A 210 -7.30 3.50 4.75
N ILE A 211 -8.25 3.95 3.92
CA ILE A 211 -8.90 5.24 4.05
C ILE A 211 -10.41 5.06 3.80
N LYS A 212 -11.27 5.64 4.63
CA LYS A 212 -12.70 5.75 4.32
C LYS A 212 -12.89 6.60 3.06
N ARG A 213 -13.60 6.08 2.05
CA ARG A 213 -13.79 6.72 0.74
C ARG A 213 -14.29 8.18 0.82
N ASN A 214 -15.22 8.46 1.73
CA ASN A 214 -15.79 9.80 1.90
C ASN A 214 -14.74 10.87 2.23
N LEU A 215 -13.63 10.49 2.88
CA LEU A 215 -12.55 11.42 3.24
C LEU A 215 -11.73 11.87 2.04
N LEU A 216 -11.77 11.15 0.92
CA LEU A 216 -11.12 11.59 -0.31
C LEU A 216 -11.66 12.93 -0.83
N ASN A 217 -12.85 13.35 -0.38
CA ASN A 217 -13.40 14.65 -0.70
C ASN A 217 -12.63 15.81 -0.07
N LEU A 218 -11.87 15.57 0.99
CA LEU A 218 -11.02 16.56 1.65
C LEU A 218 -9.74 16.84 0.86
N ILE A 219 -9.36 15.96 -0.08
CA ILE A 219 -8.18 16.15 -0.91
C ILE A 219 -8.48 17.22 -1.97
N PRO A 220 -7.68 18.30 -2.03
CA PRO A 220 -7.89 19.36 -3.00
C PRO A 220 -7.60 18.85 -4.43
N LYS A 221 -8.47 19.22 -5.37
CA LYS A 221 -8.27 18.89 -6.79
C LYS A 221 -7.16 19.76 -7.38
N ASP A 222 -6.41 19.22 -8.33
CA ASP A 222 -5.36 19.95 -9.11
C ASP A 222 -4.23 20.54 -8.26
N THR A 223 -4.07 20.06 -7.01
CA THR A 223 -3.08 20.57 -6.06
C THR A 223 -2.06 19.48 -5.73
N PHE A 224 -0.79 19.88 -5.62
CA PHE A 224 0.24 19.00 -5.07
C PHE A 224 -0.11 18.68 -3.61
N PHE A 225 -0.31 17.40 -3.29
CA PHE A 225 -0.74 16.96 -1.98
C PHE A 225 -0.15 15.59 -1.67
N ASN A 226 0.51 15.46 -0.52
CA ASN A 226 1.12 14.21 -0.10
C ASN A 226 0.19 13.45 0.86
N ALA A 227 0.42 12.16 1.01
CA ALA A 227 -0.27 11.36 2.00
C ALA A 227 0.02 11.84 3.44
N THR A 228 1.20 12.42 3.69
CA THR A 228 1.56 13.05 4.97
C THR A 228 0.73 14.29 5.24
N ASP A 229 0.57 15.16 4.24
CA ASP A 229 -0.24 16.38 4.35
C ASP A 229 -1.71 16.02 4.62
N PHE A 230 -2.18 14.92 4.00
CA PHE A 230 -3.52 14.40 4.23
C PHE A 230 -3.69 13.84 5.66
N MET A 231 -2.68 13.13 6.19
CA MET A 231 -2.69 12.66 7.58
C MET A 231 -2.78 13.82 8.57
N GLU A 232 -1.95 14.86 8.38
CA GLU A 232 -1.99 16.06 9.21
C GLU A 232 -3.36 16.73 9.17
N LEU A 233 -3.93 16.91 7.97
CA LEU A 233 -5.27 17.45 7.79
C LEU A 233 -6.34 16.65 8.55
N LEU A 234 -6.28 15.31 8.49
CA LEU A 234 -7.22 14.46 9.20
C LEU A 234 -7.08 14.58 10.72
N LEU A 235 -5.83 14.61 11.23
CA LEU A 235 -5.55 14.77 12.66
C LEU A 235 -6.04 16.12 13.16
N ASP A 236 -5.79 17.22 12.43
CA ASP A 236 -6.23 18.57 12.77
C ASP A 236 -7.76 18.70 12.82
N GLN A 237 -8.47 17.92 12.02
CA GLN A 237 -9.93 17.87 12.00
C GLN A 237 -10.54 16.85 12.98
N GLY A 238 -9.70 16.18 13.78
CA GLY A 238 -10.15 15.24 14.81
C GLY A 238 -10.58 13.87 14.29
N TYR A 239 -10.21 13.50 13.06
CA TYR A 239 -10.44 12.16 12.52
C TYR A 239 -9.55 11.11 13.20
N LYS A 240 -10.03 9.88 13.26
CA LYS A 240 -9.32 8.78 13.89
C LYS A 240 -8.31 8.14 12.94
N VAL A 241 -7.06 8.55 13.09
CA VAL A 241 -5.92 7.97 12.36
C VAL A 241 -5.21 6.96 13.26
N VAL A 242 -5.06 5.72 12.80
CA VAL A 242 -4.44 4.65 13.58
C VAL A 242 -3.25 4.04 12.84
N ARG A 243 -2.33 3.47 13.60
CA ARG A 243 -1.18 2.74 13.09
C ARG A 243 -1.44 1.24 13.10
N PHE A 244 -1.18 0.56 11.97
CA PHE A 244 -1.10 -0.89 11.90
C PHE A 244 0.38 -1.34 12.00
N PRO A 245 0.76 -2.20 12.95
CA PRO A 245 2.14 -2.66 13.08
C PRO A 245 2.48 -3.66 11.97
N LEU A 246 3.37 -3.29 11.07
CA LEU A 246 3.84 -4.15 10.00
C LEU A 246 5.12 -4.88 10.45
N ASN A 247 4.97 -6.12 10.87
CA ASN A 247 6.08 -6.97 11.34
C ASN A 247 6.59 -7.94 10.26
N SER A 248 6.07 -7.84 9.05
CA SER A 248 6.40 -8.70 7.91
C SER A 248 7.46 -8.07 7.01
N THR A 249 7.88 -8.77 5.96
CA THR A 249 8.83 -8.24 4.98
C THR A 249 8.30 -6.97 4.34
N TRP A 250 9.11 -5.93 4.39
CA TRP A 250 8.84 -4.65 3.75
C TRP A 250 10.16 -4.02 3.26
N ILE A 251 10.21 -3.69 1.99
CA ILE A 251 11.32 -2.99 1.35
C ILE A 251 10.75 -1.89 0.48
N ASP A 252 11.09 -0.63 0.79
CA ASP A 252 10.91 0.49 -0.15
C ASP A 252 12.10 0.47 -1.12
N ILE A 253 11.83 0.12 -2.37
CA ILE A 253 12.88 0.07 -3.41
C ILE A 253 13.23 1.50 -3.83
N GLY A 254 13.70 2.31 -2.89
CA GLY A 254 14.01 3.72 -3.08
C GLY A 254 15.40 4.01 -3.63
N ASN A 255 16.34 3.07 -3.54
CA ASN A 255 17.74 3.25 -3.92
C ASN A 255 18.36 1.93 -4.42
N PRO A 256 19.58 1.95 -5.02
CA PRO A 256 20.21 0.74 -5.54
C PRO A 256 20.46 -0.37 -4.51
N GLN A 257 20.72 -0.02 -3.25
CA GLN A 257 20.95 -1.00 -2.18
C GLN A 257 19.67 -1.76 -1.85
N GLU A 258 18.54 -1.05 -1.67
CA GLU A 258 17.24 -1.67 -1.42
C GLU A 258 16.75 -2.48 -2.63
N TYR A 259 17.06 -2.01 -3.86
CA TYR A 259 16.77 -2.77 -5.07
C TYR A 259 17.55 -4.08 -5.12
N GLN A 260 18.82 -4.07 -4.73
CA GLN A 260 19.63 -5.29 -4.65
C GLN A 260 19.13 -6.25 -3.56
N LYS A 261 18.75 -5.74 -2.38
CA LYS A 261 18.15 -6.55 -1.32
C LYS A 261 16.87 -7.26 -1.79
N ALA A 262 15.99 -6.54 -2.50
CA ALA A 262 14.78 -7.15 -3.06
C ALA A 262 15.09 -8.27 -4.06
N LYS A 263 16.08 -8.06 -4.94
CA LYS A 263 16.54 -9.10 -5.88
C LYS A 263 17.09 -10.34 -5.18
N ASP A 264 17.85 -10.16 -4.12
CA ASP A 264 18.45 -11.28 -3.39
C ASP A 264 17.36 -12.05 -2.61
N LEU A 265 16.40 -11.34 -2.02
CA LEU A 265 15.28 -11.97 -1.32
C LEU A 265 14.46 -12.88 -2.25
N VAL A 266 14.13 -12.41 -3.47
CA VAL A 266 13.33 -13.18 -4.43
C VAL A 266 14.02 -14.48 -4.87
N LYS A 267 15.36 -14.54 -4.91
CA LYS A 267 16.09 -15.79 -5.20
C LYS A 267 15.82 -16.90 -4.20
N HIS A 268 15.42 -16.55 -2.97
CA HIS A 268 15.15 -17.49 -1.88
C HIS A 268 13.66 -17.79 -1.66
N ILE A 269 12.77 -17.13 -2.41
CA ILE A 269 11.30 -17.32 -2.34
C ILE A 269 10.83 -18.28 -3.48
N LYS A 270 11.61 -19.24 -3.87
CA LYS A 270 11.20 -20.27 -4.85
C LYS A 270 10.34 -21.36 -4.20
#